data_ebce8f970b759da856462128d3c229ef
#
_entry.id   ebce8f970b759da856462128d3c229ef
#
_cell.length_a   1.000
_cell.length_b   1.000
_cell.length_c   1.000
_cell.angle_alpha   90.00
_cell.angle_beta   90.00
_cell.angle_gamma   90.00
#
_symmetry.space_group_name_H-M   'P 1'
#
loop_
_entity.id
_entity.type
_entity.pdbx_description
1 polymer ?
#
loop_
_entity_poly.entity_id
_entity_poly.type
_entity_poly.pdbx_seq_one_letter_code
_entity_poly.pdbx_strand_id
1 'polypeptide(L)'
;MFLCNYIFNYFKNKKKNIKNFLLDQNFVSGIGNIYASEILFLCKILPFKEVSLLSLSDCQKISHFSKVVLRKAIEKGGSSIRDFMNTSGDQGSFQKNFNVYQRENKKCLKYNCKGTILKKFISNRSSFFCNLCQK
;
A
#
# COMPACT_ATOMS: atom_id res chain seq x y z
N MET A 1 16.79 4.31 2.78
CA MET A 1 15.39 4.32 3.24
C MET A 1 15.08 5.65 3.87
N PHE A 2 13.84 6.09 3.86
CA PHE A 2 13.52 7.45 4.27
C PHE A 2 13.47 7.65 5.79
N LEU A 3 13.82 8.86 6.23
CA LEU A 3 13.76 9.26 7.63
C LEU A 3 12.39 9.86 7.90
N CYS A 4 11.73 9.40 8.97
CA CYS A 4 10.36 9.80 9.28
C CYS A 4 10.20 11.31 9.46
N ASN A 5 11.13 11.96 10.15
CA ASN A 5 11.06 13.39 10.38
C ASN A 5 11.19 14.18 9.08
N TYR A 6 12.07 13.74 8.19
CA TYR A 6 12.26 14.38 6.88
C TYR A 6 10.97 14.29 6.06
N ILE A 7 10.37 13.11 6.03
CA ILE A 7 9.14 12.88 5.28
C ILE A 7 8.00 13.73 5.86
N PHE A 8 7.87 13.73 7.19
CA PHE A 8 6.82 14.48 7.85
C PHE A 8 6.91 15.98 7.52
N ASN A 9 8.11 16.53 7.56
CA ASN A 9 8.33 17.92 7.21
C ASN A 9 8.06 18.20 5.73
N TYR A 10 8.44 17.25 4.87
CA TYR A 10 8.18 17.37 3.44
C TYR A 10 6.68 17.40 3.16
N PHE A 11 5.89 16.64 3.92
CA PHE A 11 4.44 16.54 3.71
C PHE A 11 3.65 17.77 4.11
N LYS A 12 4.18 18.61 4.99
CA LYS A 12 3.40 19.67 5.66
C LYS A 12 2.57 20.55 4.75
N ASN A 13 3.07 20.90 3.59
CA ASN A 13 2.36 21.81 2.69
C ASN A 13 2.05 21.16 1.34
N LYS A 14 2.07 19.84 1.28
CA LYS A 14 1.80 19.12 0.04
C LYS A 14 0.36 18.61 0.01
N LYS A 15 -0.28 18.74 -1.14
CA LYS A 15 -1.65 18.27 -1.35
C LYS A 15 -1.72 16.92 -2.06
N LYS A 16 -0.60 16.32 -2.35
CA LYS A 16 -0.51 15.03 -3.01
C LYS A 16 -1.12 13.94 -2.10
N ASN A 17 -1.81 12.96 -2.68
CA ASN A 17 -2.29 11.85 -1.87
C ASN A 17 -1.15 10.87 -1.56
N ILE A 18 -1.29 10.13 -0.45
CA ILE A 18 -0.21 9.28 0.03
C ILE A 18 0.15 8.17 -0.95
N LYS A 19 -0.82 7.62 -1.66
CA LYS A 19 -0.53 6.57 -2.63
C LYS A 19 0.33 7.08 -3.77
N ASN A 20 0.02 8.26 -4.31
CA ASN A 20 0.83 8.86 -5.37
C ASN A 20 2.25 9.16 -4.89
N PHE A 21 2.40 9.55 -3.62
CA PHE A 21 3.73 9.75 -3.05
C PHE A 21 4.53 8.44 -3.04
N LEU A 22 3.89 7.35 -2.60
CA LEU A 22 4.56 6.05 -2.55
C LEU A 22 4.94 5.53 -3.95
N LEU A 23 4.17 5.90 -4.96
CA LEU A 23 4.45 5.51 -6.34
C LEU A 23 5.51 6.38 -7.00
N ASP A 24 5.90 7.48 -6.37
CA ASP A 24 6.88 8.42 -6.93
C ASP A 24 8.28 7.83 -6.78
N GLN A 25 8.86 7.41 -7.89
CA GLN A 25 10.18 6.76 -7.93
C GLN A 25 11.31 7.68 -7.47
N ASN A 26 11.08 8.99 -7.45
CA ASN A 26 12.08 9.92 -6.96
C ASN A 26 12.24 9.86 -5.43
N PHE A 27 11.24 9.37 -4.72
CA PHE A 27 11.27 9.25 -3.27
C PHE A 27 11.46 7.83 -2.79
N VAL A 28 10.67 6.91 -3.32
CA VAL A 28 10.71 5.52 -2.88
C VAL A 28 10.84 4.63 -4.10
N SER A 29 12.06 4.18 -4.33
CA SER A 29 12.34 3.27 -5.43
C SER A 29 11.83 1.87 -5.12
N GLY A 30 11.17 1.25 -6.08
CA GLY A 30 10.77 -0.16 -5.97
C GLY A 30 9.36 -0.41 -5.49
N ILE A 31 8.61 0.63 -5.12
CA ILE A 31 7.21 0.44 -4.72
C ILE A 31 6.32 0.61 -5.94
N GLY A 32 5.64 -0.47 -6.31
CA GLY A 32 4.65 -0.43 -7.39
C GLY A 32 3.23 -0.34 -6.85
N ASN A 33 2.27 -0.33 -7.76
CA ASN A 33 0.85 -0.17 -7.42
C ASN A 33 0.36 -1.24 -6.44
N ILE A 34 0.81 -2.48 -6.60
CA ILE A 34 0.42 -3.58 -5.72
C ILE A 34 0.89 -3.30 -4.30
N TYR A 35 2.17 -3.01 -4.14
CA TYR A 35 2.75 -2.84 -2.82
C TYR A 35 2.32 -1.56 -2.14
N ALA A 36 2.05 -0.49 -2.91
CA ALA A 36 1.52 0.73 -2.33
C ALA A 36 0.18 0.46 -1.62
N SER A 37 -0.71 -0.30 -2.25
CA SER A 37 -1.98 -0.65 -1.63
C SER A 37 -1.79 -1.51 -0.38
N GLU A 38 -0.89 -2.49 -0.43
CA GLU A 38 -0.64 -3.38 0.70
C GLU A 38 0.00 -2.64 1.88
N ILE A 39 0.94 -1.75 1.60
CA ILE A 39 1.58 -0.93 2.64
C ILE A 39 0.55 -0.06 3.36
N LEU A 40 -0.32 0.60 2.60
CA LEU A 40 -1.31 1.49 3.18
C LEU A 40 -2.36 0.74 3.99
N PHE A 41 -2.69 -0.48 3.59
CA PHE A 41 -3.56 -1.33 4.40
C PHE A 41 -2.92 -1.64 5.76
N LEU A 42 -1.65 -2.02 5.77
CA LEU A 42 -0.94 -2.31 7.02
C LEU A 42 -0.80 -1.07 7.90
N CYS A 43 -0.64 0.10 7.29
CA CYS A 43 -0.57 1.37 8.01
C CYS A 43 -1.93 1.85 8.51
N LYS A 44 -3.02 1.26 8.02
CA LYS A 44 -4.40 1.69 8.30
C LYS A 44 -4.69 3.10 7.78
N ILE A 45 -4.09 3.45 6.66
CA ILE A 45 -4.24 4.77 6.04
C ILE A 45 -4.94 4.62 4.69
N LEU A 46 -5.95 5.46 4.44
CA LEU A 46 -6.62 5.47 3.15
C LEU A 46 -5.68 5.94 2.04
N PRO A 47 -5.70 5.28 0.88
CA PRO A 47 -4.75 5.61 -0.20
C PRO A 47 -4.92 7.01 -0.78
N PHE A 48 -6.11 7.57 -0.70
CA PHE A 48 -6.38 8.91 -1.22
C PHE A 48 -6.24 10.01 -0.16
N LYS A 49 -5.74 9.67 1.03
CA LYS A 49 -5.54 10.67 2.09
C LYS A 49 -4.41 11.62 1.70
N GLU A 50 -4.66 12.92 1.89
CA GLU A 50 -3.68 13.96 1.59
C GLU A 50 -2.50 13.87 2.56
N VAL A 51 -1.28 13.94 2.03
CA VAL A 51 -0.08 13.75 2.86
C VAL A 51 0.08 14.81 3.95
N SER A 52 -0.44 16.02 3.72
CA SER A 52 -0.39 17.09 4.72
C SER A 52 -1.19 16.76 5.98
N LEU A 53 -2.11 15.81 5.90
CA LEU A 53 -2.95 15.40 7.04
C LEU A 53 -2.33 14.26 7.84
N LEU A 54 -1.20 13.72 7.41
CA LEU A 54 -0.55 12.61 8.10
C LEU A 54 0.21 13.10 9.33
N SER A 55 0.12 12.33 10.41
CA SER A 55 0.88 12.60 11.63
C SER A 55 2.28 12.02 11.53
N LEU A 56 3.15 12.40 12.48
CA LEU A 56 4.48 11.78 12.58
C LEU A 56 4.35 10.26 12.80
N SER A 57 3.39 9.84 13.61
CA SER A 57 3.11 8.42 13.83
C SER A 57 2.76 7.71 12.51
N ASP A 58 1.95 8.35 11.67
CA ASP A 58 1.62 7.79 10.35
C ASP A 58 2.87 7.64 9.50
N CYS A 59 3.75 8.61 9.50
CA CYS A 59 5.01 8.54 8.75
C CYS A 59 5.91 7.40 9.25
N GLN A 60 5.93 7.18 10.56
CA GLN A 60 6.68 6.06 11.14
C GLN A 60 6.13 4.72 10.69
N LYS A 61 4.81 4.58 10.63
CA LYS A 61 4.16 3.36 10.14
C LYS A 61 4.48 3.12 8.67
N ILE A 62 4.43 4.16 7.87
CA ILE A 62 4.74 4.06 6.43
C ILE A 62 6.17 3.56 6.25
N SER A 63 7.12 4.15 6.98
CA SER A 63 8.52 3.74 6.91
C SER A 63 8.69 2.28 7.31
N HIS A 64 8.10 1.88 8.43
CA HIS A 64 8.20 0.52 8.94
C HIS A 64 7.61 -0.51 7.98
N PHE A 65 6.36 -0.30 7.56
CA PHE A 65 5.67 -1.29 6.73
C PHE A 65 6.19 -1.31 5.30
N SER A 66 6.73 -0.20 4.80
CA SER A 66 7.41 -0.22 3.51
C SER A 66 8.60 -1.17 3.53
N LYS A 67 9.38 -1.15 4.61
CA LYS A 67 10.50 -2.08 4.76
C LYS A 67 10.01 -3.52 4.84
N VAL A 68 8.95 -3.77 5.61
CA VAL A 68 8.40 -5.12 5.78
C VAL A 68 7.93 -5.68 4.44
N VAL A 69 7.15 -4.90 3.71
CA VAL A 69 6.56 -5.35 2.45
C VAL A 69 7.63 -5.56 1.39
N LEU A 70 8.58 -4.63 1.26
CA LEU A 70 9.66 -4.77 0.27
C LEU A 70 10.57 -5.94 0.58
N ARG A 71 10.82 -6.21 1.85
CA ARG A 71 11.63 -7.35 2.26
C ARG A 71 10.95 -8.66 1.88
N LYS A 72 9.65 -8.77 2.10
CA LYS A 72 8.88 -9.94 1.70
C LYS A 72 8.88 -10.13 0.19
N ALA A 73 8.78 -9.04 -0.56
CA ALA A 73 8.81 -9.09 -2.02
C ALA A 73 10.14 -9.66 -2.52
N ILE A 74 11.25 -9.22 -1.93
CA ILE A 74 12.58 -9.72 -2.28
C ILE A 74 12.70 -11.21 -1.98
N GLU A 75 12.23 -11.64 -0.81
CA GLU A 75 12.28 -13.05 -0.40
C GLU A 75 11.51 -13.95 -1.35
N LYS A 76 10.42 -13.45 -1.92
CA LYS A 76 9.60 -14.23 -2.86
C LYS A 76 10.11 -14.14 -4.29
N GLY A 77 11.19 -13.40 -4.53
CA GLY A 77 11.84 -13.33 -5.82
C GLY A 77 11.08 -12.62 -6.91
N GLY A 78 10.00 -11.96 -6.58
CA GLY A 78 9.21 -11.27 -7.58
C GLY A 78 8.46 -10.10 -7.01
N SER A 79 8.31 -9.06 -7.80
CA SER A 79 7.66 -7.83 -7.36
C SER A 79 6.52 -7.41 -8.30
N SER A 80 6.19 -8.21 -9.31
CA SER A 80 5.14 -7.88 -10.26
C SER A 80 4.15 -9.02 -10.40
N ILE A 81 2.94 -8.68 -10.85
CA ILE A 81 1.91 -9.67 -11.13
C ILE A 81 2.37 -10.64 -12.21
N ARG A 82 3.05 -10.12 -13.24
CA ARG A 82 3.54 -10.93 -14.34
C ARG A 82 4.51 -12.01 -13.84
N ASP A 83 5.49 -11.60 -13.06
CA ASP A 83 6.49 -12.54 -12.52
C ASP A 83 5.83 -13.59 -11.64
N PHE A 84 4.89 -13.15 -10.81
CA PHE A 84 4.17 -14.05 -9.91
C PHE A 84 3.37 -15.08 -10.69
N MET A 85 2.64 -14.65 -11.70
CA MET A 85 1.82 -15.55 -12.53
C MET A 85 2.70 -16.55 -13.30
N ASN A 86 3.83 -16.08 -13.83
CA ASN A 86 4.75 -16.95 -14.56
C ASN A 86 5.35 -18.04 -13.65
N THR A 87 5.57 -17.71 -12.38
CA THR A 87 6.16 -18.64 -11.43
C THR A 87 5.16 -19.71 -10.98
N SER A 88 3.94 -19.28 -10.64
CA SER A 88 2.95 -20.19 -10.08
C SER A 88 2.02 -20.78 -11.12
N GLY A 89 1.74 -20.04 -12.17
CA GLY A 89 0.74 -20.42 -13.16
C GLY A 89 -0.66 -20.47 -12.60
N ASP A 90 -0.87 -19.98 -11.39
CA ASP A 90 -2.14 -20.09 -10.67
C ASP A 90 -2.55 -18.73 -10.12
N GLN A 91 -3.59 -18.15 -10.72
CA GLN A 91 -4.09 -16.85 -10.34
C GLN A 91 -4.70 -16.86 -8.93
N GLY A 92 -5.25 -17.98 -8.49
CA GLY A 92 -5.79 -18.12 -7.15
C GLY A 92 -4.72 -17.99 -6.07
N SER A 93 -3.56 -18.61 -6.31
CA SER A 93 -2.42 -18.47 -5.39
C SER A 93 -1.92 -17.05 -5.32
N PHE A 94 -1.92 -16.35 -6.45
CA PHE A 94 -1.53 -14.95 -6.52
C PHE A 94 -2.40 -14.11 -5.57
N GLN A 95 -3.73 -14.28 -5.61
CA GLN A 95 -4.64 -13.50 -4.78
C GLN A 95 -4.49 -13.80 -3.30
N LYS A 96 -4.09 -15.01 -2.93
CA LYS A 96 -3.95 -15.40 -1.53
C LYS A 96 -2.83 -14.66 -0.80
N ASN A 97 -1.92 -14.05 -1.54
CA ASN A 97 -0.77 -13.38 -0.94
C ASN A 97 -1.01 -11.91 -0.60
N PHE A 98 -2.19 -11.39 -0.95
CA PHE A 98 -2.48 -9.98 -0.73
C PHE A 98 -3.65 -9.79 0.22
N ASN A 99 -3.60 -8.70 0.98
CA ASN A 99 -4.68 -8.33 1.89
C ASN A 99 -5.79 -7.57 1.19
N VAL A 100 -5.44 -6.71 0.26
CA VAL A 100 -6.42 -5.85 -0.41
C VAL A 100 -6.34 -5.90 -1.93
N TYR A 101 -5.16 -6.08 -2.51
CA TYR A 101 -4.98 -5.97 -3.95
C TYR A 101 -5.83 -7.02 -4.68
N GLN A 102 -6.68 -6.56 -5.60
CA GLN A 102 -7.61 -7.39 -6.37
C GLN A 102 -8.59 -8.20 -5.52
N ARG A 103 -8.88 -7.68 -4.32
CA ARG A 103 -9.85 -8.33 -3.44
C ARG A 103 -11.10 -7.49 -3.22
N GLU A 104 -11.45 -6.64 -4.16
CA GLU A 104 -12.66 -5.81 -4.05
C GLU A 104 -13.90 -6.67 -3.81
N ASN A 105 -14.79 -6.16 -2.99
CA ASN A 105 -16.03 -6.80 -2.55
C ASN A 105 -15.82 -8.01 -1.63
N LYS A 106 -14.58 -8.29 -1.24
CA LYS A 106 -14.29 -9.35 -0.30
C LYS A 106 -14.12 -8.79 1.11
N LYS A 107 -14.30 -9.65 2.09
CA LYS A 107 -14.20 -9.27 3.48
C LYS A 107 -12.76 -8.95 3.86
N CYS A 108 -12.58 -7.93 4.72
CA CYS A 108 -11.27 -7.59 5.24
C CYS A 108 -10.68 -8.76 6.04
N LEU A 109 -9.41 -9.05 5.83
CA LEU A 109 -8.74 -10.16 6.49
C LEU A 109 -8.21 -9.82 7.88
N LYS A 110 -8.25 -8.54 8.25
CA LYS A 110 -7.76 -8.14 9.57
C LYS A 110 -8.64 -8.71 10.67
N TYR A 111 -8.02 -9.21 11.72
CA TYR A 111 -8.73 -9.78 12.86
C TYR A 111 -9.74 -8.78 13.43
N ASN A 112 -10.96 -9.24 13.65
CA ASN A 112 -12.07 -8.43 14.16
C ASN A 112 -12.50 -7.25 13.29
N CYS A 113 -12.04 -7.16 12.05
CA CYS A 113 -12.51 -6.12 11.14
C CYS A 113 -13.70 -6.64 10.33
N LYS A 114 -14.81 -5.91 10.37
CA LYS A 114 -16.01 -6.25 9.61
C LYS A 114 -16.12 -5.48 8.30
N GLY A 115 -15.02 -4.86 7.89
CA GLY A 115 -15.00 -4.06 6.68
C GLY A 115 -14.98 -4.89 5.40
N THR A 116 -15.23 -4.19 4.30
CA THR A 116 -15.19 -4.76 2.96
C THR A 116 -14.11 -4.03 2.18
N ILE A 117 -13.39 -4.77 1.33
CA ILE A 117 -12.39 -4.18 0.47
C ILE A 117 -13.10 -3.48 -0.68
N LEU A 118 -12.76 -2.22 -0.88
CA LEU A 118 -13.31 -1.39 -1.95
C LEU A 118 -12.21 -1.06 -2.96
N LYS A 119 -12.64 -0.73 -4.17
CA LYS A 119 -11.76 -0.33 -5.26
C LYS A 119 -12.10 1.08 -5.69
N LYS A 120 -11.08 1.92 -5.87
CA LYS A 120 -11.25 3.28 -6.35
C LYS A 120 -10.09 3.62 -7.28
N PHE A 121 -10.37 4.32 -8.37
CA PHE A 121 -9.32 4.81 -9.25
C PHE A 121 -8.73 6.10 -8.70
N ILE A 122 -7.41 6.12 -8.56
CA ILE A 122 -6.65 7.30 -8.15
C ILE A 122 -5.58 7.51 -9.21
N SER A 123 -5.63 8.63 -9.91
CA SER A 123 -4.68 8.97 -10.98
C SER A 123 -4.57 7.84 -12.01
N ASN A 124 -5.72 7.32 -12.46
CA ASN A 124 -5.84 6.27 -13.47
C ASN A 124 -5.30 4.90 -13.03
N ARG A 125 -5.06 4.70 -11.73
CA ARG A 125 -4.62 3.42 -11.21
C ARG A 125 -5.64 2.91 -10.19
N SER A 126 -5.90 1.60 -10.24
CA SER A 126 -6.80 0.97 -9.27
C SER A 126 -6.17 0.98 -7.89
N SER A 127 -6.95 1.39 -6.89
CA SER A 127 -6.52 1.42 -5.50
C SER A 127 -7.49 0.60 -4.68
N PHE A 128 -6.97 -0.26 -3.81
CA PHE A 128 -7.77 -1.18 -3.02
C PHE A 128 -7.56 -0.88 -1.54
N PHE A 129 -8.64 -0.85 -0.78
CA PHE A 129 -8.58 -0.49 0.64
C PHE A 129 -9.77 -1.03 1.40
N CYS A 130 -9.60 -1.19 2.72
CA CYS A 130 -10.69 -1.56 3.61
C CYS A 130 -11.45 -0.30 4.04
N ASN A 131 -12.77 -0.34 3.95
CA ASN A 131 -13.59 0.83 4.25
C ASN A 131 -13.75 1.11 5.75
N LEU A 132 -13.29 0.21 6.62
CA LEU A 132 -13.40 0.40 8.07
C LEU A 132 -12.06 0.63 8.76
N CYS A 133 -11.05 -0.22 8.51
CA CYS A 133 -9.81 -0.12 9.27
C CYS A 133 -8.81 0.88 8.71
N GLN A 134 -8.98 1.33 7.49
CA GLN A 134 -8.13 2.39 6.92
C GLN A 134 -8.84 3.73 7.05
N LYS A 135 -8.13 4.73 7.55
CA LYS A 135 -8.72 6.06 7.80
C LYS A 135 -7.81 7.18 7.32
#